data_1cbe5ab5921d633eb90f62f87f1c393b
#
_entry.id   1cbe5ab5921d633eb90f62f87f1c393b
#
_cell.length_a   1.000
_cell.length_b   1.000
_cell.length_c   1.000
_cell.angle_alpha   90.00
_cell.angle_beta   90.00
_cell.angle_gamma   90.00
#
_symmetry.space_group_name_H-M   'P 1'
#
loop_
_entity.id
_entity.type
_entity.pdbx_description
1 polymer ?
#
loop_
_entity_poly.entity_id
_entity_poly.type
_entity_poly.pdbx_seq_one_letter_code
_entity_poly.pdbx_strand_id
1 'polypeptide(L)'
;MTTETNSVKEKILIIRMLGLGDVTCIGVPSVRHIKRKHPGAEVHFLTYAAGFEVMALAEPHVKTFGLKNGEWPQDIIKAMEVFLGLAEIIIGEAYTKIINLDTWFMPSFLSRFLKDAGEPIEGNYIGMSIADLITQFQNQTLPPTFVNDPGHYLQSTWFSMMRWHTTWWQSDDLPERGYPEFYLRTCCGWQDIDLDMQIQITRDKQIAKKAKSTKVIALATQARTAERSYELTAQLQKALEDAGFEVWSKFDGSQSMRQTLAMLKSSDLLISVPSAPQWLATAVGCPVMIISGNIDPRTLMPDYATDMSDHPAQVQSLVEGVQSIFDGSVDMGEENHF
;
A
#
# COMPACT_ATOMS: atom_id res chain seq x y z
N MET A 1 34.39 -38.58 -8.84
CA MET A 1 33.08 -38.26 -9.36
C MET A 1 32.38 -37.35 -8.36
N THR A 2 32.54 -36.08 -8.53
CA THR A 2 31.78 -35.05 -7.75
C THR A 2 30.39 -35.00 -8.34
N THR A 3 29.40 -35.52 -7.63
CA THR A 3 27.98 -35.29 -7.95
C THR A 3 27.70 -33.81 -7.77
N GLU A 4 27.66 -33.05 -8.88
CA GLU A 4 27.02 -31.76 -8.91
C GLU A 4 25.55 -31.99 -8.55
N THR A 5 25.19 -31.72 -7.34
CA THR A 5 23.80 -31.55 -6.94
C THR A 5 23.29 -30.31 -7.69
N ASN A 6 22.54 -30.55 -8.76
CA ASN A 6 21.77 -29.53 -9.45
C ASN A 6 20.75 -28.98 -8.43
N SER A 7 21.16 -28.01 -7.61
CA SER A 7 20.25 -27.33 -6.69
C SER A 7 19.25 -26.57 -7.56
N VAL A 8 17.99 -26.98 -7.52
CA VAL A 8 16.90 -26.23 -8.13
C VAL A 8 16.99 -24.80 -7.61
N LYS A 9 17.19 -23.85 -8.50
CA LYS A 9 17.27 -22.43 -8.13
C LYS A 9 15.97 -22.04 -7.45
N GLU A 10 16.04 -21.53 -6.23
CA GLU A 10 14.86 -21.10 -5.48
C GLU A 10 14.15 -19.97 -6.24
N LYS A 11 12.83 -20.09 -6.39
CA LYS A 11 12.00 -19.12 -7.12
C LYS A 11 10.79 -18.76 -6.25
N ILE A 12 10.69 -17.50 -5.87
CA ILE A 12 9.72 -17.02 -4.88
C ILE A 12 8.79 -16.00 -5.53
N LEU A 13 7.49 -16.20 -5.40
CA LEU A 13 6.47 -15.23 -5.79
C LEU A 13 5.94 -14.50 -4.56
N ILE A 14 5.85 -13.18 -4.63
CA ILE A 14 5.16 -12.35 -3.65
C ILE A 14 3.93 -11.75 -4.32
N ILE A 15 2.77 -11.88 -3.68
CA ILE A 15 1.48 -11.38 -4.16
C ILE A 15 1.06 -10.20 -3.28
N ARG A 16 0.95 -9.01 -3.88
CA ARG A 16 0.30 -7.84 -3.32
C ARG A 16 -0.33 -7.04 -4.46
N MET A 17 -1.63 -7.21 -4.65
CA MET A 17 -2.32 -6.66 -5.82
C MET A 17 -3.00 -5.34 -5.52
N LEU A 18 -3.72 -5.24 -4.41
CA LEU A 18 -4.54 -4.08 -4.11
C LEU A 18 -3.89 -3.10 -3.15
N GLY A 19 -4.22 -1.82 -3.44
CA GLY A 19 -3.72 -0.66 -2.74
C GLY A 19 -2.35 -0.22 -3.27
N LEU A 20 -2.31 0.86 -4.07
CA LEU A 20 -1.04 1.47 -4.51
C LEU A 20 -0.14 1.84 -3.32
N GLY A 21 -0.75 2.38 -2.25
CA GLY A 21 -0.06 2.64 -0.98
C GLY A 21 0.55 1.37 -0.40
N ASP A 22 -0.23 0.28 -0.35
CA ASP A 22 0.22 -0.99 0.22
C ASP A 22 1.30 -1.67 -0.62
N VAL A 23 1.28 -1.53 -1.95
CA VAL A 23 2.42 -1.97 -2.78
C VAL A 23 3.68 -1.25 -2.36
N THR A 24 3.58 0.05 -2.04
CA THR A 24 4.71 0.87 -1.60
C THR A 24 5.19 0.49 -0.19
N CYS A 25 4.29 0.52 0.81
CA CYS A 25 4.67 0.39 2.22
C CYS A 25 4.72 -1.06 2.75
N ILE A 26 4.10 -2.02 2.06
CA ILE A 26 4.14 -3.46 2.38
C ILE A 26 4.91 -4.23 1.31
N GLY A 27 4.57 -4.05 0.03
CA GLY A 27 5.14 -4.81 -1.08
C GLY A 27 6.65 -4.60 -1.24
N VAL A 28 7.12 -3.36 -1.32
CA VAL A 28 8.55 -3.04 -1.50
C VAL A 28 9.40 -3.56 -0.34
N PRO A 29 9.08 -3.29 0.94
CA PRO A 29 9.83 -3.87 2.06
C PRO A 29 9.84 -5.38 2.06
N SER A 30 8.73 -6.03 1.68
CA SER A 30 8.62 -7.49 1.61
C SER A 30 9.55 -8.08 0.57
N VAL A 31 9.61 -7.50 -0.63
CA VAL A 31 10.55 -7.93 -1.68
C VAL A 31 11.99 -7.83 -1.19
N ARG A 32 12.36 -6.71 -0.56
CA ARG A 32 13.70 -6.49 0.00
C ARG A 32 14.03 -7.49 1.12
N HIS A 33 13.06 -7.76 1.99
CA HIS A 33 13.20 -8.75 3.05
C HIS A 33 13.45 -10.15 2.49
N ILE A 34 12.64 -10.60 1.54
CA ILE A 34 12.79 -11.92 0.93
C ILE A 34 14.13 -12.04 0.17
N LYS A 35 14.53 -11.02 -0.60
CA LYS A 35 15.85 -11.01 -1.25
C LYS A 35 17.01 -11.12 -0.24
N ARG A 36 16.89 -10.49 0.91
CA ARG A 36 17.90 -10.58 2.00
C ARG A 36 17.91 -11.95 2.66
N LYS A 37 16.74 -12.56 2.88
CA LYS A 37 16.62 -13.89 3.49
C LYS A 37 17.01 -15.04 2.55
N HIS A 38 16.81 -14.84 1.26
CA HIS A 38 17.04 -15.81 0.18
C HIS A 38 17.96 -15.22 -0.92
N PRO A 39 19.26 -14.99 -0.63
CA PRO A 39 20.13 -14.18 -1.52
C PRO A 39 20.40 -14.82 -2.88
N GLY A 40 20.07 -16.10 -3.05
CA GLY A 40 20.19 -16.82 -4.33
C GLY A 40 18.88 -16.98 -5.09
N ALA A 41 17.76 -16.60 -4.50
CA ALA A 41 16.45 -16.81 -5.06
C ALA A 41 16.14 -15.84 -6.20
N GLU A 42 15.36 -16.32 -7.18
CA GLU A 42 14.67 -15.48 -8.15
C GLU A 42 13.35 -15.01 -7.56
N VAL A 43 13.23 -13.70 -7.28
CA VAL A 43 12.03 -13.12 -6.66
C VAL A 43 11.18 -12.46 -7.72
N HIS A 44 9.91 -12.85 -7.79
CA HIS A 44 8.89 -12.27 -8.66
C HIS A 44 7.81 -11.57 -7.82
N PHE A 45 7.10 -10.63 -8.43
CA PHE A 45 6.05 -9.87 -7.76
C PHE A 45 4.78 -9.82 -8.61
N LEU A 46 3.65 -10.22 -8.03
CA LEU A 46 2.33 -10.14 -8.64
C LEU A 46 1.57 -8.94 -8.10
N THR A 47 1.13 -8.06 -9.01
CA THR A 47 0.45 -6.83 -8.62
C THR A 47 -0.63 -6.39 -9.61
N TYR A 48 -1.26 -5.23 -9.35
CA TYR A 48 -2.32 -4.64 -10.17
C TYR A 48 -2.03 -3.17 -10.50
N ALA A 49 -2.41 -2.75 -11.72
CA ALA A 49 -2.43 -1.36 -12.17
C ALA A 49 -1.12 -0.60 -11.88
N ALA A 50 -1.18 0.53 -11.17
CA ALA A 50 -0.02 1.38 -10.89
C ALA A 50 1.05 0.72 -10.00
N GLY A 51 0.75 -0.41 -9.36
CA GLY A 51 1.72 -1.20 -8.61
C GLY A 51 2.91 -1.65 -9.46
N PHE A 52 2.70 -1.87 -10.76
CA PHE A 52 3.79 -2.17 -11.70
C PHE A 52 4.84 -1.06 -11.76
N GLU A 53 4.39 0.20 -11.86
CA GLU A 53 5.31 1.33 -11.96
C GLU A 53 6.08 1.54 -10.64
N VAL A 54 5.41 1.39 -9.51
CA VAL A 54 6.07 1.49 -8.19
C VAL A 54 7.14 0.42 -8.06
N MET A 55 6.80 -0.85 -8.35
CA MET A 55 7.76 -1.94 -8.22
C MET A 55 8.93 -1.81 -9.20
N ALA A 56 8.67 -1.40 -10.44
CA ALA A 56 9.72 -1.17 -11.44
C ALA A 56 10.68 -0.03 -11.05
N LEU A 57 10.20 0.96 -10.28
CA LEU A 57 11.04 2.05 -9.77
C LEU A 57 11.80 1.68 -8.50
N ALA A 58 11.18 0.91 -7.61
CA ALA A 58 11.78 0.48 -6.36
C ALA A 58 12.77 -0.67 -6.54
N GLU A 59 12.40 -1.67 -7.36
CA GLU A 59 13.13 -2.93 -7.54
C GLU A 59 13.19 -3.32 -9.04
N PRO A 60 13.96 -2.61 -9.88
CA PRO A 60 13.94 -2.74 -11.34
C PRO A 60 14.36 -4.12 -11.88
N HIS A 61 14.99 -4.96 -11.05
CA HIS A 61 15.43 -6.31 -11.41
C HIS A 61 14.43 -7.41 -10.99
N VAL A 62 13.33 -7.03 -10.33
CA VAL A 62 12.27 -7.97 -9.96
C VAL A 62 11.30 -8.15 -11.13
N LYS A 63 11.08 -9.38 -11.55
CA LYS A 63 10.06 -9.67 -12.56
C LYS A 63 8.69 -9.40 -11.96
N THR A 64 8.01 -8.38 -12.48
CA THR A 64 6.68 -7.98 -12.05
C THR A 64 5.66 -8.33 -13.11
N PHE A 65 4.58 -8.99 -12.74
CA PHE A 65 3.47 -9.36 -13.62
C PHE A 65 2.13 -9.25 -12.87
N GLY A 66 1.01 -9.44 -13.56
CA GLY A 66 -0.33 -9.35 -12.98
C GLY A 66 -1.32 -8.70 -13.93
N LEU A 67 -2.31 -8.01 -13.40
CA LEU A 67 -3.40 -7.38 -14.15
C LEU A 67 -3.17 -5.88 -14.31
N LYS A 68 -3.30 -5.38 -15.54
CA LYS A 68 -3.26 -3.95 -15.83
C LYS A 68 -4.57 -3.28 -15.42
N ASN A 69 -4.56 -1.94 -15.44
CA ASN A 69 -5.78 -1.18 -15.19
C ASN A 69 -6.89 -1.58 -16.19
N GLY A 70 -8.09 -1.88 -15.66
CA GLY A 70 -9.23 -2.33 -16.45
C GLY A 70 -9.27 -3.86 -16.73
N GLU A 71 -8.21 -4.61 -16.45
CA GLU A 71 -8.19 -6.07 -16.64
C GLU A 71 -8.80 -6.85 -15.46
N TRP A 72 -9.15 -6.18 -14.36
CA TRP A 72 -9.87 -6.78 -13.24
C TRP A 72 -11.35 -6.46 -13.32
N PRO A 73 -12.21 -7.43 -13.68
CA PRO A 73 -13.64 -7.19 -13.80
C PRO A 73 -14.30 -6.87 -12.46
N GLN A 74 -15.37 -6.05 -12.50
CA GLN A 74 -16.19 -5.77 -11.32
C GLN A 74 -17.10 -6.98 -10.98
N ASP A 75 -17.52 -7.73 -11.99
CA ASP A 75 -18.30 -8.94 -11.82
C ASP A 75 -17.42 -10.04 -11.21
N ILE A 76 -17.89 -10.63 -10.10
CA ILE A 76 -17.11 -11.59 -9.31
C ILE A 76 -16.79 -12.88 -10.08
N ILE A 77 -17.71 -13.37 -10.92
CA ILE A 77 -17.51 -14.60 -11.68
C ILE A 77 -16.47 -14.36 -12.78
N LYS A 78 -16.59 -13.25 -13.51
CA LYS A 78 -15.59 -12.87 -14.51
C LYS A 78 -14.21 -12.60 -13.88
N ALA A 79 -14.19 -12.03 -12.67
CA ALA A 79 -12.94 -11.86 -11.93
C ALA A 79 -12.32 -13.21 -11.57
N MET A 80 -13.12 -14.20 -11.13
CA MET A 80 -12.62 -15.56 -10.86
C MET A 80 -12.00 -16.19 -12.13
N GLU A 81 -12.65 -16.06 -13.30
CA GLU A 81 -12.10 -16.57 -14.57
C GLU A 81 -10.73 -15.94 -14.90
N VAL A 82 -10.60 -14.62 -14.75
CA VAL A 82 -9.33 -13.91 -14.97
C VAL A 82 -8.25 -14.39 -14.00
N PHE A 83 -8.61 -14.60 -12.73
CA PHE A 83 -7.67 -15.06 -11.70
C PHE A 83 -7.27 -16.53 -11.88
N LEU A 84 -8.13 -17.37 -12.47
CA LEU A 84 -7.76 -18.72 -12.88
C LEU A 84 -6.70 -18.70 -14.01
N GLY A 85 -6.82 -17.77 -14.96
CA GLY A 85 -5.78 -17.55 -15.96
C GLY A 85 -4.43 -17.13 -15.35
N LEU A 86 -4.45 -16.30 -14.30
CA LEU A 86 -3.22 -15.99 -13.52
C LEU A 86 -2.67 -17.24 -12.82
N ALA A 87 -3.54 -18.09 -12.27
CA ALA A 87 -3.12 -19.32 -11.61
C ALA A 87 -2.38 -20.26 -12.57
N GLU A 88 -2.86 -20.42 -13.81
CA GLU A 88 -2.18 -21.22 -14.85
C GLU A 88 -0.76 -20.71 -15.12
N ILE A 89 -0.58 -19.38 -15.23
CA ILE A 89 0.73 -18.77 -15.41
C ILE A 89 1.64 -19.07 -14.21
N ILE A 90 1.12 -18.93 -12.97
CA ILE A 90 1.87 -19.16 -11.74
C ILE A 90 2.30 -20.63 -11.63
N ILE A 91 1.41 -21.57 -11.87
CA ILE A 91 1.71 -23.02 -11.86
C ILE A 91 2.82 -23.34 -12.89
N GLY A 92 2.71 -22.76 -14.10
CA GLY A 92 3.70 -22.98 -15.16
C GLY A 92 5.10 -22.46 -14.83
N GLU A 93 5.22 -21.50 -13.89
CA GLU A 93 6.50 -20.94 -13.44
C GLU A 93 7.21 -21.81 -12.38
N ALA A 94 6.53 -22.80 -11.78
CA ALA A 94 7.06 -23.73 -10.78
C ALA A 94 7.79 -23.06 -9.61
N TYR A 95 7.08 -22.20 -8.89
CA TYR A 95 7.63 -21.51 -7.72
C TYR A 95 7.90 -22.49 -6.58
N THR A 96 9.02 -22.30 -5.88
CA THR A 96 9.36 -23.02 -4.66
C THR A 96 8.66 -22.46 -3.41
N LYS A 97 8.18 -21.22 -3.51
CA LYS A 97 7.40 -20.55 -2.46
C LYS A 97 6.51 -19.48 -3.08
N ILE A 98 5.27 -19.37 -2.65
CA ILE A 98 4.32 -18.33 -3.04
C ILE A 98 3.79 -17.66 -1.78
N ILE A 99 4.03 -16.36 -1.63
CA ILE A 99 3.69 -15.58 -0.42
C ILE A 99 2.54 -14.62 -0.78
N ASN A 100 1.37 -14.81 -0.20
CA ASN A 100 0.26 -13.88 -0.40
C ASN A 100 0.13 -12.91 0.78
N LEU A 101 0.44 -11.64 0.50
CA LEU A 101 0.31 -10.52 1.43
C LEU A 101 -1.05 -9.81 1.34
N ASP A 102 -1.93 -10.19 0.43
CA ASP A 102 -3.25 -9.59 0.32
C ASP A 102 -4.26 -10.23 1.29
N THR A 103 -5.15 -9.39 1.80
CA THR A 103 -6.30 -9.83 2.61
C THR A 103 -7.62 -9.74 1.85
N TRP A 104 -7.62 -9.28 0.61
CA TRP A 104 -8.79 -9.14 -0.24
C TRP A 104 -9.24 -10.49 -0.83
N PHE A 105 -10.54 -10.57 -1.16
CA PHE A 105 -11.16 -11.82 -1.60
C PHE A 105 -10.46 -12.43 -2.82
N MET A 106 -10.26 -11.68 -3.92
CA MET A 106 -9.74 -12.27 -5.15
C MET A 106 -8.28 -12.76 -5.07
N PRO A 107 -7.31 -12.04 -4.48
CA PRO A 107 -5.98 -12.58 -4.23
C PRO A 107 -5.98 -13.77 -3.26
N SER A 108 -6.90 -13.79 -2.28
CA SER A 108 -7.07 -14.93 -1.37
C SER A 108 -7.72 -16.13 -2.07
N PHE A 109 -8.63 -15.88 -3.02
CA PHE A 109 -9.18 -16.90 -3.92
C PHE A 109 -8.09 -17.53 -4.79
N LEU A 110 -7.25 -16.72 -5.43
CA LEU A 110 -6.10 -17.18 -6.20
C LEU A 110 -5.19 -18.08 -5.36
N SER A 111 -4.85 -17.64 -4.16
CA SER A 111 -3.98 -18.42 -3.26
C SER A 111 -4.64 -19.71 -2.79
N ARG A 112 -5.96 -19.72 -2.60
CA ARG A 112 -6.68 -20.96 -2.29
C ARG A 112 -6.66 -21.92 -3.47
N PHE A 113 -6.92 -21.45 -4.69
CA PHE A 113 -6.86 -22.28 -5.89
C PHE A 113 -5.46 -22.91 -6.06
N LEU A 114 -4.41 -22.12 -5.94
CA LEU A 114 -3.03 -22.60 -6.02
C LEU A 114 -2.73 -23.63 -4.91
N LYS A 115 -3.20 -23.38 -3.68
CA LYS A 115 -3.05 -24.33 -2.56
C LYS A 115 -3.79 -25.66 -2.83
N ASP A 116 -5.00 -25.62 -3.37
CA ASP A 116 -5.76 -26.82 -3.74
C ASP A 116 -5.09 -27.58 -4.90
N ALA A 117 -4.35 -26.89 -5.76
CA ALA A 117 -3.51 -27.47 -6.82
C ALA A 117 -2.17 -28.04 -6.31
N GLY A 118 -1.85 -27.88 -5.03
CA GLY A 118 -0.63 -28.39 -4.42
C GLY A 118 0.57 -27.42 -4.42
N GLU A 119 0.36 -26.17 -4.79
CA GLU A 119 1.42 -25.15 -4.80
C GLU A 119 1.81 -24.72 -3.36
N PRO A 120 3.07 -24.34 -3.12
CA PRO A 120 3.62 -24.03 -1.80
C PRO A 120 3.22 -22.62 -1.31
N ILE A 121 1.97 -22.48 -0.86
CA ILE A 121 1.39 -21.20 -0.38
C ILE A 121 1.81 -20.91 1.06
N GLU A 122 2.32 -19.70 1.27
CA GLU A 122 2.51 -19.04 2.56
C GLU A 122 1.64 -17.77 2.61
N GLY A 123 1.09 -17.45 3.78
CA GLY A 123 0.27 -16.25 4.00
C GLY A 123 -1.23 -16.51 3.83
N ASN A 124 -1.91 -15.58 3.22
CA ASN A 124 -3.36 -15.46 3.23
C ASN A 124 -4.03 -16.26 2.09
N TYR A 125 -5.17 -16.90 2.39
CA TYR A 125 -5.98 -17.64 1.43
C TYR A 125 -7.42 -17.75 1.91
N ILE A 126 -8.37 -18.16 1.05
CA ILE A 126 -9.75 -18.46 1.47
C ILE A 126 -9.76 -19.79 2.23
N GLY A 127 -10.40 -19.82 3.40
CA GLY A 127 -10.49 -21.00 4.24
C GLY A 127 -11.23 -22.18 3.61
N MET A 128 -12.28 -21.90 2.83
CA MET A 128 -13.08 -22.86 2.10
C MET A 128 -12.34 -23.38 0.86
N SER A 129 -12.50 -24.65 0.50
CA SER A 129 -11.98 -25.18 -0.77
C SER A 129 -12.63 -24.51 -1.97
N ILE A 130 -11.93 -24.46 -3.11
CA ILE A 130 -12.52 -23.88 -4.33
C ILE A 130 -13.75 -24.66 -4.77
N ALA A 131 -13.76 -25.99 -4.63
CA ALA A 131 -14.91 -26.82 -4.98
C ALA A 131 -16.15 -26.49 -4.12
N ASP A 132 -15.95 -26.35 -2.80
CA ASP A 132 -17.05 -25.96 -1.89
C ASP A 132 -17.52 -24.53 -2.17
N LEU A 133 -16.59 -23.61 -2.42
CA LEU A 133 -16.90 -22.23 -2.74
C LEU A 133 -17.79 -22.12 -3.99
N ILE A 134 -17.41 -22.81 -5.08
CA ILE A 134 -18.20 -22.85 -6.32
C ILE A 134 -19.58 -23.46 -6.06
N THR A 135 -19.65 -24.57 -5.33
CA THR A 135 -20.90 -25.21 -4.96
C THR A 135 -21.83 -24.29 -4.19
N GLN A 136 -21.27 -23.55 -3.23
CA GLN A 136 -22.08 -22.61 -2.43
C GLN A 136 -22.53 -21.38 -3.23
N PHE A 137 -21.71 -20.89 -4.17
CA PHE A 137 -22.13 -19.84 -5.09
C PHE A 137 -23.27 -20.31 -6.00
N GLN A 138 -23.14 -21.51 -6.58
CA GLN A 138 -24.21 -22.11 -7.44
C GLN A 138 -25.53 -22.32 -6.69
N ASN A 139 -25.45 -22.75 -5.43
CA ASN A 139 -26.61 -23.00 -4.58
C ASN A 139 -27.13 -21.73 -3.89
N GLN A 140 -26.48 -20.59 -4.09
CA GLN A 140 -26.81 -19.28 -3.45
C GLN A 140 -26.90 -19.38 -1.92
N THR A 141 -26.03 -20.20 -1.30
CA THR A 141 -25.99 -20.38 0.16
C THR A 141 -25.07 -19.42 0.88
N LEU A 142 -24.17 -18.72 0.14
CA LEU A 142 -23.32 -17.69 0.72
C LEU A 142 -24.08 -16.36 0.85
N PRO A 143 -23.89 -15.62 1.96
CA PRO A 143 -24.48 -14.30 2.08
C PRO A 143 -23.87 -13.35 1.03
N PRO A 144 -24.63 -12.38 0.50
CA PRO A 144 -24.13 -11.42 -0.50
C PRO A 144 -22.88 -10.65 -0.05
N THR A 145 -22.72 -10.48 1.25
CA THR A 145 -21.56 -9.77 1.87
C THR A 145 -20.32 -10.64 2.00
N PHE A 146 -20.39 -11.95 1.75
CA PHE A 146 -19.30 -12.89 1.99
C PHE A 146 -17.97 -12.45 1.38
N VAL A 147 -17.98 -11.98 0.14
CA VAL A 147 -16.77 -11.55 -0.58
C VAL A 147 -16.15 -10.25 -0.02
N ASN A 148 -16.89 -9.51 0.81
CA ASN A 148 -16.48 -8.26 1.43
C ASN A 148 -16.19 -8.41 2.93
N ASP A 149 -16.29 -9.64 3.47
CA ASP A 149 -16.10 -9.90 4.89
C ASP A 149 -14.93 -10.87 5.14
N PRO A 150 -13.71 -10.33 5.27
CA PRO A 150 -12.53 -11.14 5.54
C PRO A 150 -12.63 -12.00 6.80
N GLY A 151 -13.42 -11.58 7.79
CA GLY A 151 -13.68 -12.36 8.99
C GLY A 151 -14.31 -13.73 8.71
N HIS A 152 -15.05 -13.86 7.60
CA HIS A 152 -15.70 -15.10 7.21
C HIS A 152 -14.89 -15.95 6.22
N TYR A 153 -14.12 -15.34 5.33
CA TYR A 153 -13.42 -16.11 4.30
C TYR A 153 -11.93 -16.29 4.52
N LEU A 154 -11.27 -15.34 5.23
CA LEU A 154 -9.82 -15.28 5.29
C LEU A 154 -9.27 -16.32 6.27
N GLN A 155 -8.29 -17.07 5.82
CA GLN A 155 -7.36 -17.84 6.64
C GLN A 155 -5.92 -17.50 6.26
N SER A 156 -4.99 -17.85 7.13
CA SER A 156 -3.58 -17.60 6.89
C SER A 156 -2.71 -18.72 7.48
N THR A 157 -1.54 -18.94 6.88
CA THR A 157 -0.50 -19.76 7.50
C THR A 157 0.19 -19.00 8.64
N TRP A 158 0.05 -17.69 8.73
CA TRP A 158 0.57 -16.88 9.82
C TRP A 158 -0.44 -16.85 10.98
N PHE A 159 -0.02 -17.41 12.11
CA PHE A 159 -0.88 -17.56 13.29
C PHE A 159 -1.48 -16.23 13.79
N SER A 160 -0.70 -15.15 13.71
CA SER A 160 -1.10 -13.83 14.23
C SER A 160 -1.89 -12.99 13.23
N MET A 161 -2.18 -13.47 12.02
CA MET A 161 -2.86 -12.67 10.98
C MET A 161 -4.24 -12.15 11.42
N MET A 162 -4.96 -12.90 12.24
CA MET A 162 -6.28 -12.46 12.73
C MET A 162 -6.22 -11.18 13.58
N ARG A 163 -5.05 -10.82 14.12
CA ARG A 163 -4.85 -9.54 14.83
C ARG A 163 -5.03 -8.33 13.89
N TRP A 164 -4.84 -8.51 12.58
CA TRP A 164 -5.09 -7.46 11.59
C TRP A 164 -6.52 -6.90 11.62
N HIS A 165 -7.51 -7.71 12.00
CA HIS A 165 -8.91 -7.34 12.05
C HIS A 165 -9.36 -6.85 13.44
N THR A 166 -8.43 -6.58 14.34
CA THR A 166 -8.70 -5.99 15.67
C THR A 166 -8.48 -4.48 15.66
N THR A 167 -8.86 -3.80 16.72
CA THR A 167 -8.58 -2.37 16.94
C THR A 167 -7.21 -2.19 17.59
N TRP A 168 -6.18 -2.79 17.01
CA TRP A 168 -4.80 -2.85 17.54
C TRP A 168 -4.19 -1.46 17.84
N TRP A 169 -4.62 -0.43 17.11
CA TRP A 169 -4.17 0.96 17.32
C TRP A 169 -4.71 1.59 18.60
N GLN A 170 -5.65 0.94 19.30
CA GLN A 170 -6.14 1.37 20.59
C GLN A 170 -5.36 0.75 21.76
N SER A 171 -4.33 -0.07 21.48
CA SER A 171 -3.45 -0.63 22.50
C SER A 171 -2.35 0.36 22.90
N ASP A 172 -1.73 0.12 24.08
CA ASP A 172 -0.60 0.94 24.56
C ASP A 172 0.72 0.64 23.84
N ASP A 173 0.79 -0.49 23.09
CA ASP A 173 1.97 -0.93 22.36
C ASP A 173 1.76 -0.69 20.86
N LEU A 174 1.98 0.56 20.45
CA LEU A 174 1.78 0.99 19.06
C LEU A 174 3.06 0.79 18.23
N PRO A 175 2.92 0.41 16.95
CA PRO A 175 4.05 0.37 16.05
C PRO A 175 4.52 1.79 15.70
N GLU A 176 5.84 2.01 15.67
CA GLU A 176 6.44 3.32 15.34
C GLU A 176 6.16 3.77 13.90
N ARG A 177 5.88 2.83 13.00
CA ARG A 177 5.68 3.09 11.56
C ARG A 177 4.28 2.69 11.06
N GLY A 178 3.31 2.75 11.96
CA GLY A 178 1.91 2.53 11.64
C GLY A 178 1.59 1.10 11.18
N TYR A 179 0.50 0.96 10.42
CA TYR A 179 -0.02 -0.34 10.03
C TYR A 179 0.95 -1.21 9.19
N PRO A 180 1.88 -0.69 8.38
CA PRO A 180 2.81 -1.55 7.66
C PRO A 180 3.72 -2.34 8.60
N GLU A 181 4.16 -1.73 9.70
CA GLU A 181 4.94 -2.39 10.73
C GLU A 181 4.10 -3.45 11.46
N PHE A 182 2.92 -3.06 11.92
CA PHE A 182 2.01 -3.99 12.56
C PHE A 182 1.68 -5.19 11.67
N TYR A 183 1.40 -4.94 10.39
CA TYR A 183 1.09 -5.98 9.42
C TYR A 183 2.29 -6.94 9.24
N LEU A 184 3.45 -6.41 8.91
CA LEU A 184 4.61 -7.23 8.55
C LEU A 184 5.26 -7.90 9.76
N ARG A 185 5.46 -7.17 10.86
CA ARG A 185 6.11 -7.71 12.06
C ARG A 185 5.16 -8.54 12.90
N THR A 186 3.98 -8.00 13.23
CA THR A 186 3.05 -8.66 14.14
C THR A 186 2.18 -9.70 13.45
N CYS A 187 1.54 -9.35 12.32
CA CYS A 187 0.61 -10.26 11.66
C CYS A 187 1.30 -11.32 10.82
N CYS A 188 2.32 -10.95 10.01
CA CYS A 188 3.11 -11.89 9.20
C CYS A 188 4.24 -12.56 10.00
N GLY A 189 4.60 -12.06 11.20
CA GLY A 189 5.65 -12.62 12.04
C GLY A 189 7.08 -12.31 11.58
N TRP A 190 7.28 -11.37 10.67
CA TRP A 190 8.60 -10.99 10.14
C TRP A 190 9.28 -9.94 11.05
N GLN A 191 9.63 -10.34 12.28
CA GLN A 191 10.13 -9.44 13.32
C GLN A 191 11.37 -8.63 12.93
N ASP A 192 12.24 -9.19 12.09
CA ASP A 192 13.50 -8.57 11.66
C ASP A 192 13.39 -7.87 10.29
N ILE A 193 12.17 -7.64 9.79
CA ILE A 193 12.01 -6.91 8.54
C ILE A 193 12.45 -5.45 8.71
N ASP A 194 13.27 -4.99 7.77
CA ASP A 194 13.49 -3.57 7.56
C ASP A 194 12.33 -3.02 6.73
N LEU A 195 11.67 -2.01 7.28
CA LEU A 195 10.52 -1.36 6.63
C LEU A 195 10.96 -0.33 5.57
N ASP A 196 12.12 -0.56 4.95
CA ASP A 196 12.65 0.29 3.90
C ASP A 196 11.78 0.24 2.63
N MET A 197 11.04 1.31 2.40
CA MET A 197 10.25 1.54 1.19
C MET A 197 10.85 2.59 0.25
N GLN A 198 12.08 3.04 0.50
CA GLN A 198 12.70 4.15 -0.22
C GLN A 198 12.84 3.88 -1.71
N ILE A 199 12.42 4.85 -2.52
CA ILE A 199 12.55 4.82 -3.98
C ILE A 199 13.53 5.92 -4.41
N GLN A 200 14.61 5.51 -5.06
CA GLN A 200 15.60 6.45 -5.58
C GLN A 200 15.09 7.09 -6.87
N ILE A 201 14.82 8.39 -6.81
CA ILE A 201 14.32 9.17 -7.92
C ILE A 201 15.05 10.52 -7.99
N THR A 202 15.24 11.04 -9.19
CA THR A 202 15.77 12.40 -9.39
C THR A 202 14.68 13.43 -9.13
N ARG A 203 15.01 14.53 -8.47
CA ARG A 203 14.11 15.66 -8.24
C ARG A 203 13.55 16.22 -9.55
N ASP A 204 12.31 16.65 -9.54
CA ASP A 204 11.72 17.43 -10.63
C ASP A 204 12.38 18.80 -10.71
N LYS A 205 12.84 19.18 -11.92
CA LYS A 205 13.60 20.42 -12.11
C LYS A 205 12.77 21.69 -11.91
N GLN A 206 11.48 21.65 -12.29
CA GLN A 206 10.59 22.81 -12.20
C GLN A 206 10.19 23.06 -10.75
N ILE A 207 9.74 22.01 -10.05
CA ILE A 207 9.38 22.08 -8.64
C ILE A 207 10.63 22.46 -7.80
N ALA A 208 11.77 21.82 -8.01
CA ALA A 208 13.00 22.13 -7.31
C ALA A 208 13.51 23.55 -7.56
N LYS A 209 13.19 24.17 -8.71
CA LYS A 209 13.47 25.59 -8.98
C LYS A 209 12.56 26.49 -8.15
N LYS A 210 11.26 26.20 -8.09
CA LYS A 210 10.27 26.94 -7.29
C LYS A 210 10.60 26.86 -5.80
N ALA A 211 10.98 25.68 -5.30
CA ALA A 211 11.35 25.43 -3.91
C ALA A 211 12.58 26.24 -3.41
N LYS A 212 13.31 26.92 -4.31
CA LYS A 212 14.38 27.85 -3.92
C LYS A 212 13.88 29.23 -3.45
N SER A 213 12.70 29.62 -3.86
CA SER A 213 12.14 30.96 -3.60
C SER A 213 10.90 30.92 -2.71
N THR A 214 10.19 29.81 -2.67
CA THR A 214 9.00 29.65 -1.84
C THR A 214 8.86 28.19 -1.41
N LYS A 215 8.10 27.92 -0.36
CA LYS A 215 7.77 26.56 0.06
C LYS A 215 6.78 25.94 -0.91
N VAL A 216 7.02 24.69 -1.29
CA VAL A 216 6.20 23.95 -2.25
C VAL A 216 5.42 22.87 -1.52
N ILE A 217 4.09 22.93 -1.65
CA ILE A 217 3.15 21.98 -1.06
C ILE A 217 2.55 21.10 -2.15
N ALA A 218 2.61 19.79 -1.96
CA ALA A 218 1.82 18.83 -2.70
C ALA A 218 0.46 18.66 -1.98
N LEU A 219 -0.65 18.71 -2.72
CA LEU A 219 -1.99 18.61 -2.14
C LEU A 219 -2.74 17.42 -2.74
N ALA A 220 -2.93 16.35 -1.97
CA ALA A 220 -3.55 15.08 -2.37
C ALA A 220 -4.72 14.73 -1.45
N THR A 221 -5.76 15.52 -1.47
CA THR A 221 -6.92 15.46 -0.56
C THR A 221 -8.12 14.71 -1.14
N GLN A 222 -7.95 14.07 -2.31
CA GLN A 222 -8.94 13.18 -2.91
C GLN A 222 -8.58 11.73 -2.65
N ALA A 223 -9.54 10.92 -2.19
CA ALA A 223 -9.42 9.49 -2.01
C ALA A 223 -10.31 8.72 -3.00
N ARG A 224 -10.29 7.39 -2.94
CA ARG A 224 -11.12 6.53 -3.79
C ARG A 224 -12.61 6.74 -3.57
N THR A 225 -13.02 7.11 -2.37
CA THR A 225 -14.41 7.35 -1.99
C THR A 225 -14.59 8.78 -1.49
N ALA A 226 -15.80 9.31 -1.66
CA ALA A 226 -16.12 10.67 -1.25
C ALA A 226 -15.97 10.86 0.28
N GLU A 227 -16.36 9.85 1.06
CA GLU A 227 -16.31 9.91 2.54
C GLU A 227 -14.87 10.03 3.08
N ARG A 228 -13.88 9.64 2.29
CA ARG A 228 -12.46 9.76 2.64
C ARG A 228 -11.77 10.96 2.01
N SER A 229 -12.49 11.70 1.18
CA SER A 229 -11.97 12.90 0.52
C SER A 229 -12.26 14.14 1.36
N TYR A 230 -11.34 15.10 1.33
CA TYR A 230 -11.56 16.39 1.97
C TYR A 230 -12.34 17.31 1.02
N GLU A 231 -13.55 17.68 1.42
CA GLU A 231 -14.50 18.40 0.56
C GLU A 231 -14.09 19.86 0.25
N LEU A 232 -13.32 20.50 1.15
CA LEU A 232 -12.90 21.89 1.02
C LEU A 232 -11.56 22.05 0.26
N THR A 233 -11.18 21.09 -0.57
CA THR A 233 -9.90 21.04 -1.31
C THR A 233 -9.57 22.31 -2.05
N ALA A 234 -10.53 22.85 -2.85
CA ALA A 234 -10.32 24.06 -3.65
C ALA A 234 -10.13 25.32 -2.77
N GLN A 235 -10.83 25.37 -1.65
CA GLN A 235 -10.69 26.47 -0.68
C GLN A 235 -9.34 26.40 0.02
N LEU A 236 -8.90 25.19 0.42
CA LEU A 236 -7.59 24.96 1.03
C LEU A 236 -6.47 25.33 0.06
N GLN A 237 -6.54 24.87 -1.18
CA GLN A 237 -5.52 25.21 -2.20
C GLN A 237 -5.38 26.73 -2.33
N LYS A 238 -6.51 27.44 -2.51
CA LYS A 238 -6.51 28.89 -2.62
C LYS A 238 -5.94 29.58 -1.39
N ALA A 239 -6.32 29.14 -0.19
CA ALA A 239 -5.86 29.75 1.06
C ALA A 239 -4.34 29.54 1.26
N LEU A 240 -3.79 28.39 0.88
CA LEU A 240 -2.36 28.12 0.89
C LEU A 240 -1.62 29.01 -0.13
N GLU A 241 -2.16 29.17 -1.34
CA GLU A 241 -1.60 30.08 -2.37
C GLU A 241 -1.66 31.55 -1.91
N ASP A 242 -2.76 32.01 -1.31
CA ASP A 242 -2.92 33.35 -0.73
C ASP A 242 -1.94 33.59 0.45
N ALA A 243 -1.56 32.53 1.18
CA ALA A 243 -0.55 32.55 2.24
C ALA A 243 0.90 32.53 1.70
N GLY A 244 1.10 32.48 0.37
CA GLY A 244 2.40 32.58 -0.28
C GLY A 244 3.09 31.24 -0.57
N PHE A 245 2.39 30.12 -0.43
CA PHE A 245 2.90 28.81 -0.81
C PHE A 245 2.71 28.53 -2.30
N GLU A 246 3.62 27.80 -2.91
CA GLU A 246 3.41 27.19 -4.23
C GLU A 246 2.70 25.85 -4.05
N VAL A 247 1.54 25.65 -4.67
CA VAL A 247 0.72 24.43 -4.50
C VAL A 247 0.58 23.67 -5.82
N TRP A 248 0.69 22.34 -5.79
CA TRP A 248 0.32 21.47 -6.90
C TRP A 248 -0.51 20.27 -6.41
N SER A 249 -1.44 19.77 -7.25
CA SER A 249 -2.44 18.78 -6.85
C SER A 249 -2.73 17.72 -7.91
N LYS A 250 -1.76 17.41 -8.79
CA LYS A 250 -1.94 16.46 -9.90
C LYS A 250 -1.71 15.01 -9.46
N PHE A 251 -2.72 14.42 -8.78
CA PHE A 251 -2.72 13.02 -8.37
C PHE A 251 -3.81 12.19 -9.09
N ASP A 252 -4.23 12.62 -10.26
CA ASP A 252 -5.32 12.05 -11.08
C ASP A 252 -4.88 10.92 -12.03
N GLY A 253 -3.62 10.52 -11.97
CA GLY A 253 -3.06 9.50 -12.85
C GLY A 253 -2.69 10.00 -14.25
N SER A 254 -2.79 11.31 -14.52
CA SER A 254 -2.38 11.91 -15.80
C SER A 254 -0.85 11.96 -15.98
N GLN A 255 -0.12 11.85 -14.88
CA GLN A 255 1.33 11.80 -14.87
C GLN A 255 1.84 10.37 -14.62
N SER A 256 3.01 10.03 -15.14
CA SER A 256 3.66 8.76 -14.79
C SER A 256 4.02 8.73 -13.31
N MET A 257 4.09 7.55 -12.71
CA MET A 257 4.52 7.37 -11.32
C MET A 257 5.90 7.99 -11.07
N ARG A 258 6.83 7.86 -12.03
CA ARG A 258 8.16 8.49 -11.96
C ARG A 258 8.06 10.01 -11.81
N GLN A 259 7.18 10.65 -12.57
CA GLN A 259 7.00 12.11 -12.51
C GLN A 259 6.38 12.52 -11.18
N THR A 260 5.33 11.82 -10.73
CA THR A 260 4.68 12.07 -9.43
C THR A 260 5.69 11.96 -8.28
N LEU A 261 6.49 10.90 -8.24
CA LEU A 261 7.52 10.71 -7.22
C LEU A 261 8.63 11.79 -7.29
N ALA A 262 9.03 12.20 -8.51
CA ALA A 262 10.01 13.27 -8.68
C ALA A 262 9.50 14.62 -8.17
N MET A 263 8.22 14.93 -8.39
CA MET A 263 7.55 16.13 -7.88
C MET A 263 7.42 16.08 -6.36
N LEU A 264 6.98 14.95 -5.78
CA LEU A 264 6.92 14.74 -4.33
C LEU A 264 8.31 14.94 -3.70
N LYS A 265 9.35 14.31 -4.24
CA LYS A 265 10.74 14.47 -3.76
C LYS A 265 11.23 15.91 -3.80
N SER A 266 10.62 16.76 -4.59
CA SER A 266 10.99 18.15 -4.76
C SER A 266 10.14 19.11 -3.94
N SER A 267 9.08 18.60 -3.32
CA SER A 267 8.16 19.34 -2.46
C SER A 267 8.67 19.40 -1.02
N ASP A 268 8.28 20.42 -0.29
CA ASP A 268 8.64 20.60 1.11
C ASP A 268 7.65 19.90 2.06
N LEU A 269 6.40 19.69 1.61
CA LEU A 269 5.34 19.01 2.38
C LEU A 269 4.30 18.40 1.44
N LEU A 270 3.80 17.22 1.79
CA LEU A 270 2.55 16.69 1.26
C LEU A 270 1.43 16.91 2.29
N ILE A 271 0.32 17.51 1.88
CA ILE A 271 -0.94 17.46 2.63
C ILE A 271 -1.84 16.43 1.95
N SER A 272 -2.27 15.43 2.71
CA SER A 272 -3.07 14.31 2.17
C SER A 272 -4.19 13.92 3.14
N VAL A 273 -5.16 13.18 2.63
CA VAL A 273 -6.04 12.33 3.44
C VAL A 273 -5.43 10.93 3.55
N PRO A 274 -5.91 10.03 4.43
CA PRO A 274 -5.45 8.64 4.50
C PRO A 274 -5.59 7.90 3.18
N SER A 275 -4.53 7.91 2.35
CA SER A 275 -4.54 7.40 0.97
C SER A 275 -3.13 7.06 0.46
N ALA A 276 -3.03 6.51 -0.76
CA ALA A 276 -1.77 6.10 -1.35
C ALA A 276 -0.69 7.20 -1.46
N PRO A 277 -1.00 8.48 -1.77
CA PRO A 277 0.00 9.56 -1.84
C PRO A 277 0.87 9.70 -0.59
N GLN A 278 0.34 9.44 0.61
CA GLN A 278 1.13 9.42 1.85
C GLN A 278 2.35 8.50 1.72
N TRP A 279 2.14 7.26 1.33
CA TRP A 279 3.21 6.25 1.24
C TRP A 279 4.17 6.52 0.09
N LEU A 280 3.68 7.12 -1.01
CA LEU A 280 4.53 7.58 -2.11
C LEU A 280 5.43 8.72 -1.67
N ALA A 281 4.93 9.66 -0.87
CA ALA A 281 5.72 10.75 -0.30
C ALA A 281 6.78 10.24 0.68
N THR A 282 6.39 9.37 1.61
CA THR A 282 7.32 8.69 2.54
C THR A 282 8.43 7.96 1.79
N ALA A 283 8.08 7.26 0.70
CA ALA A 283 9.04 6.51 -0.12
C ALA A 283 10.11 7.39 -0.80
N VAL A 284 9.88 8.67 -0.95
CA VAL A 284 10.86 9.61 -1.54
C VAL A 284 11.38 10.64 -0.54
N GLY A 285 10.99 10.53 0.73
CA GLY A 285 11.45 11.42 1.81
C GLY A 285 10.82 12.80 1.76
N CYS A 286 9.57 12.93 1.31
CA CYS A 286 8.77 14.13 1.42
C CYS A 286 7.96 14.05 2.71
N PRO A 287 8.05 15.03 3.64
CA PRO A 287 7.24 15.07 4.85
C PRO A 287 5.74 15.06 4.55
N VAL A 288 4.96 14.47 5.46
CA VAL A 288 3.54 14.23 5.26
C VAL A 288 2.72 14.81 6.41
N MET A 289 1.71 15.62 6.06
CA MET A 289 0.64 16.04 6.95
C MET A 289 -0.67 15.36 6.54
N ILE A 290 -1.32 14.65 7.48
CA ILE A 290 -2.58 13.96 7.21
C ILE A 290 -3.76 14.75 7.78
N ILE A 291 -4.77 14.98 6.95
CA ILE A 291 -6.11 15.37 7.38
C ILE A 291 -6.83 14.08 7.76
N SER A 292 -6.90 13.80 9.05
CA SER A 292 -7.26 12.47 9.60
C SER A 292 -8.70 12.07 9.31
N GLY A 293 -9.65 13.03 9.32
CA GLY A 293 -11.07 12.69 9.30
C GLY A 293 -11.40 11.77 10.49
N ASN A 294 -12.08 10.67 10.22
CA ASN A 294 -12.42 9.64 11.20
C ASN A 294 -11.37 8.51 11.32
N ILE A 295 -10.20 8.65 10.71
CA ILE A 295 -9.12 7.66 10.79
C ILE A 295 -8.13 8.07 11.87
N ASP A 296 -7.86 7.16 12.79
CA ASP A 296 -6.85 7.38 13.82
C ASP A 296 -5.46 7.49 13.21
N PRO A 297 -4.76 8.64 13.33
CA PRO A 297 -3.44 8.83 12.74
C PRO A 297 -2.39 7.86 13.28
N ARG A 298 -2.59 7.25 14.45
CA ARG A 298 -1.72 6.21 15.00
C ARG A 298 -1.66 4.95 14.13
N THR A 299 -2.66 4.74 13.25
CA THR A 299 -2.61 3.67 12.24
C THR A 299 -1.64 3.97 11.12
N LEU A 300 -1.32 5.24 10.87
CA LEU A 300 -0.55 5.71 9.73
C LEU A 300 0.82 6.26 10.12
N MET A 301 0.94 6.82 11.34
CA MET A 301 2.16 7.45 11.88
C MET A 301 2.81 8.43 10.90
N PRO A 302 2.08 9.47 10.42
CA PRO A 302 2.63 10.51 9.57
C PRO A 302 3.53 11.46 10.38
N ASP A 303 4.27 12.34 9.69
CA ASP A 303 5.08 13.37 10.36
C ASP A 303 4.18 14.38 11.11
N TYR A 304 3.00 14.69 10.54
CA TYR A 304 1.99 15.59 11.12
C TYR A 304 0.59 15.08 10.85
N ALA A 305 -0.36 15.34 11.74
CA ALA A 305 -1.76 14.97 11.55
C ALA A 305 -2.70 15.98 12.21
N THR A 306 -3.92 16.10 11.66
CA THR A 306 -5.01 16.75 12.39
C THR A 306 -5.59 15.77 13.41
N ASP A 307 -6.28 16.28 14.41
CA ASP A 307 -7.12 15.45 15.27
C ASP A 307 -8.20 14.72 14.47
N MET A 308 -8.63 13.58 15.00
CA MET A 308 -9.79 12.87 14.47
C MET A 308 -11.05 13.70 14.60
N SER A 309 -11.84 13.78 13.54
CA SER A 309 -13.12 14.49 13.56
C SER A 309 -14.06 13.94 12.49
N ASP A 310 -15.36 13.85 12.82
CA ASP A 310 -16.42 13.58 11.84
C ASP A 310 -16.78 14.83 11.00
N HIS A 311 -16.20 15.98 11.36
CA HIS A 311 -16.37 17.23 10.60
C HIS A 311 -15.10 17.56 9.83
N PRO A 312 -15.22 18.21 8.64
CA PRO A 312 -14.05 18.65 7.89
C PRO A 312 -13.19 19.60 8.73
N ALA A 313 -11.87 19.39 8.70
CA ALA A 313 -10.93 20.31 9.30
C ALA A 313 -11.10 21.72 8.69
N GLN A 314 -11.01 22.75 9.52
CA GLN A 314 -11.18 24.14 9.07
C GLN A 314 -9.98 24.55 8.21
N VAL A 315 -10.26 25.18 7.05
CA VAL A 315 -9.22 25.63 6.11
C VAL A 315 -8.19 26.53 6.79
N GLN A 316 -8.68 27.47 7.62
CA GLN A 316 -7.80 28.41 8.31
C GLN A 316 -6.85 27.69 9.29
N SER A 317 -7.34 26.73 10.05
CA SER A 317 -6.52 25.94 10.99
C SER A 317 -5.46 25.12 10.26
N LEU A 318 -5.80 24.56 9.08
CA LEU A 318 -4.82 23.83 8.25
C LEU A 318 -3.72 24.76 7.74
N VAL A 319 -4.05 25.99 7.30
CA VAL A 319 -3.06 26.96 6.86
C VAL A 319 -2.15 27.38 8.00
N GLU A 320 -2.72 27.68 9.18
CA GLU A 320 -1.96 28.03 10.39
C GLU A 320 -1.04 26.88 10.83
N GLY A 321 -1.52 25.63 10.79
CA GLY A 321 -0.71 24.45 11.06
C GLY A 321 0.47 24.31 10.10
N VAL A 322 0.24 24.53 8.79
CA VAL A 322 1.30 24.50 7.77
C VAL A 322 2.33 25.63 8.02
N GLN A 323 1.89 26.84 8.36
CA GLN A 323 2.78 27.92 8.71
C GLN A 323 3.63 27.57 9.94
N SER A 324 3.02 27.00 10.97
CA SER A 324 3.71 26.56 12.19
C SER A 324 4.74 25.45 11.94
N ILE A 325 4.47 24.54 11.00
CA ILE A 325 5.45 23.53 10.56
C ILE A 325 6.68 24.22 9.94
N PHE A 326 6.48 25.22 9.08
CA PHE A 326 7.57 25.84 8.35
C PHE A 326 8.34 26.90 9.14
N ASP A 327 7.75 27.52 10.16
CA ASP A 327 8.45 28.46 11.06
C ASP A 327 9.12 27.76 12.26
N GLY A 328 8.93 26.43 12.38
CA GLY A 328 9.54 25.59 13.41
C GLY A 328 8.92 25.75 14.79
N SER A 329 7.70 26.28 14.89
CA SER A 329 6.96 26.38 16.16
C SER A 329 6.32 25.05 16.57
N VAL A 330 6.31 24.07 15.65
CA VAL A 330 5.89 22.67 15.90
C VAL A 330 7.13 21.79 15.96
N ASP A 331 7.36 21.13 17.09
CA ASP A 331 8.52 20.25 17.29
C ASP A 331 8.29 18.90 16.60
N MET A 332 9.31 18.40 15.87
CA MET A 332 9.31 17.15 15.12
C MET A 332 9.37 15.89 16.02
N GLY A 333 9.20 15.99 17.32
CA GLY A 333 9.42 14.90 18.27
C GLY A 333 8.30 14.59 19.25
N GLU A 334 7.26 15.41 19.31
CA GLU A 334 6.07 15.15 20.14
C GLU A 334 4.88 14.83 19.23
N GLU A 335 3.91 14.03 19.70
CA GLU A 335 2.67 13.71 18.98
C GLU A 335 1.97 15.01 18.55
N ASN A 336 2.27 15.48 17.34
CA ASN A 336 1.77 16.75 16.83
C ASN A 336 0.40 16.55 16.17
N HIS A 337 -0.64 16.63 16.98
CA HIS A 337 -2.02 16.74 16.54
C HIS A 337 -2.40 18.23 16.44
N PHE A 338 -3.06 18.62 15.36
CA PHE A 338 -3.58 19.96 15.12
C PHE A 338 -5.12 19.96 15.01
#